data_dd0e28f42aeb1249e80e1e803ab3135e
#
_entry.id   dd0e28f42aeb1249e80e1e803ab3135e
#
_cell.length_a   1.000
_cell.length_b   1.000
_cell.length_c   1.000
_cell.angle_alpha   90.00
_cell.angle_beta   90.00
_cell.angle_gamma   90.00
#
_symmetry.space_group_name_H-M   'P 1'
#
loop_
_entity.id
_entity.type
_entity.pdbx_description
1 polymer ?
#
loop_
_entity_poly.entity_id
_entity_poly.type
_entity_poly.pdbx_seq_one_letter_code
_entity_poly.pdbx_strand_id
1 'polypeptide(L)'
;MRNHTPQKRQIIVGVDGSPNSEKAVDWAVAYAHAGDSVTLVSAWSPVIVPVEMAMSYTFDDTGARTILDTENKRIAKAAADRDITVNTHFENNDPRNALLGLKSDLIVVGARGHGAVMGLLLGSVADYVSRHAKVPVVIVPAN
;
A
#
# COMPACT_ATOMS: atom_id res chain seq x y z
N MET A 1 -35.60 16.86 -1.34
CA MET A 1 -34.70 15.91 -0.64
C MET A 1 -33.66 15.41 -1.62
N ARG A 2 -32.44 15.77 -1.39
CA ARG A 2 -31.35 15.21 -2.19
C ARG A 2 -31.00 13.85 -1.62
N ASN A 3 -31.25 12.79 -2.41
CA ASN A 3 -30.76 11.46 -2.07
C ASN A 3 -29.22 11.50 -2.19
N HIS A 4 -28.56 11.66 -1.08
CA HIS A 4 -27.11 11.52 -1.02
C HIS A 4 -26.82 10.03 -0.99
N THR A 5 -26.64 9.44 -2.17
CA THR A 5 -26.03 8.10 -2.24
C THR A 5 -24.58 8.28 -1.77
N PRO A 6 -24.13 7.59 -0.71
CA PRO A 6 -22.75 7.69 -0.28
C PRO A 6 -21.85 7.30 -1.46
N GLN A 7 -20.99 8.22 -1.85
CA GLN A 7 -20.04 7.95 -2.93
C GLN A 7 -19.05 6.90 -2.46
N LYS A 8 -18.91 5.81 -3.23
CA LYS A 8 -17.93 4.76 -2.96
C LYS A 8 -16.53 5.35 -3.07
N ARG A 9 -15.77 5.25 -1.99
CA ARG A 9 -14.41 5.76 -1.95
C ARG A 9 -13.43 4.68 -2.35
N GLN A 10 -12.35 5.09 -3.00
CA GLN A 10 -11.23 4.23 -3.34
C GLN A 10 -10.06 4.57 -2.42
N ILE A 11 -9.77 3.68 -1.50
CA ILE A 11 -8.67 3.81 -0.54
C ILE A 11 -7.55 2.89 -1.02
N ILE A 12 -6.35 3.44 -1.21
CA ILE A 12 -5.20 2.62 -1.57
C ILE A 12 -4.22 2.58 -0.41
N VAL A 13 -3.61 1.42 -0.22
CA VAL A 13 -2.68 1.16 0.89
C VAL A 13 -1.39 0.57 0.34
N GLY A 14 -0.27 1.18 0.68
CA GLY A 14 1.05 0.62 0.35
C GLY A 14 1.37 -0.57 1.24
N VAL A 15 1.74 -1.70 0.64
CA VAL A 15 2.01 -2.96 1.35
C VAL A 15 3.41 -3.45 0.97
N ASP A 16 4.27 -3.62 1.97
CA ASP A 16 5.63 -4.13 1.78
C ASP A 16 5.97 -5.34 2.68
N GLY A 17 4.98 -5.86 3.40
CA GLY A 17 5.18 -6.99 4.30
C GLY A 17 5.74 -6.64 5.67
N SER A 18 6.05 -5.36 5.93
CA SER A 18 6.52 -4.94 7.25
C SER A 18 5.37 -4.90 8.26
N PRO A 19 5.65 -5.02 9.57
CA PRO A 19 4.62 -4.85 10.59
C PRO A 19 3.89 -3.51 10.50
N ASN A 20 4.59 -2.45 10.13
CA ASN A 20 3.98 -1.14 9.99
C ASN A 20 3.00 -1.08 8.80
N SER A 21 3.30 -1.78 7.70
CA SER A 21 2.36 -1.85 6.59
C SER A 21 1.11 -2.66 6.97
N GLU A 22 1.23 -3.69 7.79
CA GLU A 22 0.06 -4.42 8.31
C GLU A 22 -0.85 -3.50 9.13
N LYS A 23 -0.26 -2.64 9.97
CA LYS A 23 -1.03 -1.64 10.72
C LYS A 23 -1.75 -0.65 9.79
N ALA A 24 -1.10 -0.26 8.70
CA ALA A 24 -1.71 0.62 7.70
C ALA A 24 -2.92 -0.04 7.05
N VAL A 25 -2.80 -1.32 6.69
CA VAL A 25 -3.91 -2.10 6.13
C VAL A 25 -5.06 -2.21 7.13
N ASP A 26 -4.76 -2.54 8.38
CA ASP A 26 -5.77 -2.65 9.44
C ASP A 26 -6.50 -1.32 9.65
N TRP A 27 -5.75 -0.22 9.66
CA TRP A 27 -6.33 1.11 9.78
C TRP A 27 -7.29 1.41 8.62
N ALA A 28 -6.87 1.12 7.40
CA ALA A 28 -7.68 1.38 6.22
C ALA A 28 -8.99 0.59 6.21
N VAL A 29 -8.95 -0.69 6.58
CA VAL A 29 -10.14 -1.54 6.69
C VAL A 29 -11.07 -1.02 7.79
N ALA A 30 -10.52 -0.62 8.94
CA ALA A 30 -11.32 -0.07 10.04
C ALA A 30 -11.94 1.28 9.70
N TYR A 31 -11.24 2.10 8.93
CA TYR A 31 -11.71 3.44 8.52
C TYR A 31 -12.77 3.38 7.42
N ALA A 32 -12.68 2.43 6.50
CA ALA A 32 -13.55 2.33 5.34
C ALA A 32 -15.02 2.13 5.76
N HIS A 33 -15.92 2.67 4.96
CA HIS A 33 -17.37 2.49 5.15
C HIS A 33 -17.88 1.41 4.21
N ALA A 34 -19.02 0.84 4.53
CA ALA A 34 -19.69 -0.13 3.68
C ALA A 34 -19.83 0.40 2.25
N GLY A 35 -19.45 -0.39 1.27
CA GLY A 35 -19.42 -0.02 -0.14
C GLY A 35 -18.11 0.59 -0.63
N ASP A 36 -17.21 0.98 0.25
CA ASP A 36 -15.88 1.44 -0.13
C ASP A 36 -15.01 0.29 -0.66
N SER A 37 -13.97 0.60 -1.41
CA SER A 37 -12.94 -0.35 -1.79
C SER A 37 -11.61 0.00 -1.15
N VAL A 38 -10.87 -1.03 -0.74
CA VAL A 38 -9.49 -0.93 -0.26
C VAL A 38 -8.62 -1.71 -1.24
N THR A 39 -7.69 -1.04 -1.89
CA THR A 39 -6.75 -1.67 -2.81
C THR A 39 -5.38 -1.77 -2.14
N LEU A 40 -4.89 -2.99 -2.00
CA LEU A 40 -3.56 -3.26 -1.48
C LEU A 40 -2.58 -3.14 -2.64
N VAL A 41 -1.60 -2.26 -2.50
CA VAL A 41 -0.64 -1.96 -3.57
C VAL A 41 0.75 -2.40 -3.14
N SER A 42 1.35 -3.26 -3.93
CA SER A 42 2.76 -3.61 -3.82
C SER A 42 3.45 -3.31 -5.14
N ALA A 43 4.67 -2.82 -5.06
CA ALA A 43 5.46 -2.51 -6.23
C ALA A 43 6.87 -3.05 -6.03
N TRP A 44 7.44 -3.50 -7.12
CA TRP A 44 8.78 -4.02 -7.15
C TRP A 44 9.51 -3.43 -8.35
N SER A 45 10.70 -2.95 -8.10
CA SER A 45 11.55 -2.41 -9.15
C SER A 45 12.84 -3.20 -9.17
N PRO A 46 13.30 -3.67 -10.35
CA PRO A 46 14.55 -4.41 -10.42
C PRO A 46 15.71 -3.52 -9.97
N VAL A 47 16.61 -4.09 -9.15
CA VAL A 47 17.83 -3.42 -8.75
C VAL A 47 18.78 -3.37 -9.93
N ILE A 48 19.30 -2.19 -10.24
CA ILE A 48 20.35 -2.06 -11.25
C ILE A 48 21.63 -2.58 -10.64
N VAL A 49 22.15 -3.69 -11.18
CA VAL A 49 23.40 -4.30 -10.72
C VAL A 49 24.46 -4.21 -11.82
N PRO A 50 25.77 -4.15 -11.47
CA PRO A 50 26.82 -4.24 -12.46
C PRO A 50 26.72 -5.51 -13.29
N VAL A 51 27.15 -5.45 -14.56
CA VAL A 51 27.05 -6.57 -15.50
C VAL A 51 27.67 -7.85 -14.93
N GLU A 52 28.78 -7.69 -14.19
CA GLU A 52 29.51 -8.83 -13.58
C GLU A 52 28.67 -9.57 -12.53
N MET A 53 27.72 -8.89 -11.93
CA MET A 53 26.83 -9.46 -10.90
C MET A 53 25.46 -9.85 -11.46
N ALA A 54 25.15 -9.46 -12.69
CA ALA A 54 23.81 -9.66 -13.27
C ALA A 54 23.43 -11.15 -13.37
N MET A 55 24.39 -12.03 -13.59
CA MET A 55 24.14 -13.48 -13.68
C MET A 55 23.81 -14.11 -12.32
N SER A 56 24.15 -13.45 -11.22
CA SER A 56 23.88 -13.93 -9.87
C SER A 56 22.52 -13.45 -9.32
N TYR A 57 21.87 -12.52 -10.02
CA TYR A 57 20.61 -11.94 -9.60
C TYR A 57 19.45 -12.57 -10.33
N THR A 58 18.49 -13.07 -9.56
CA THR A 58 17.21 -13.48 -10.09
C THR A 58 16.26 -12.29 -9.96
N PHE A 59 15.78 -11.76 -11.08
CA PHE A 59 14.77 -10.72 -11.10
C PHE A 59 13.41 -11.38 -10.85
N ASP A 60 13.01 -11.45 -9.58
CA ASP A 60 11.83 -12.20 -9.17
C ASP A 60 10.90 -11.32 -8.33
N ASP A 61 9.68 -11.13 -8.84
CA ASP A 61 8.63 -10.38 -8.15
C ASP A 61 7.74 -11.27 -7.26
N THR A 62 8.07 -12.55 -7.14
CA THR A 62 7.28 -13.54 -6.39
C THR A 62 7.07 -13.11 -4.95
N GLY A 63 8.08 -12.53 -4.31
CA GLY A 63 7.99 -12.05 -2.93
C GLY A 63 6.93 -10.97 -2.77
N ALA A 64 6.89 -10.00 -3.67
CA ALA A 64 5.92 -8.91 -3.63
C ALA A 64 4.50 -9.41 -3.86
N ARG A 65 4.32 -10.34 -4.78
CA ARG A 65 3.01 -10.94 -5.06
C ARG A 65 2.54 -11.80 -3.90
N THR A 66 3.44 -12.53 -3.24
CA THR A 66 3.14 -13.34 -2.06
C THR A 66 2.68 -12.45 -0.90
N ILE A 67 3.32 -11.31 -0.71
CA ILE A 67 2.93 -10.32 0.31
C ILE A 67 1.49 -9.88 0.09
N LEU A 68 1.13 -9.52 -1.14
CA LEU A 68 -0.24 -9.12 -1.47
C LEU A 68 -1.26 -10.22 -1.18
N ASP A 69 -0.95 -11.45 -1.60
CA ASP A 69 -1.84 -12.59 -1.39
C ASP A 69 -2.03 -12.89 0.10
N THR A 70 -0.96 -12.86 0.86
CA THR A 70 -0.99 -13.06 2.31
C THR A 70 -1.84 -12.00 3.01
N GLU A 71 -1.62 -10.74 2.67
CA GLU A 71 -2.39 -9.65 3.26
C GLU A 71 -3.87 -9.70 2.87
N ASN A 72 -4.16 -10.01 1.62
CA ASN A 72 -5.54 -10.15 1.17
C ASN A 72 -6.29 -11.23 1.96
N LYS A 73 -5.65 -12.37 2.16
CA LYS A 73 -6.23 -13.47 2.96
C LYS A 73 -6.40 -13.07 4.42
N ARG A 74 -5.44 -12.36 4.99
CA ARG A 74 -5.46 -11.96 6.40
C ARG A 74 -6.68 -11.08 6.73
N ILE A 75 -7.05 -10.17 5.84
CA ILE A 75 -8.12 -9.19 6.09
C ILE A 75 -9.45 -9.56 5.45
N ALA A 76 -9.53 -10.64 4.70
CA ALA A 76 -10.70 -11.00 3.89
C ALA A 76 -11.98 -11.07 4.72
N LYS A 77 -11.95 -11.72 5.88
CA LYS A 77 -13.13 -11.87 6.74
C LYS A 77 -13.60 -10.53 7.30
N ALA A 78 -12.68 -9.75 7.84
CA ALA A 78 -13.02 -8.44 8.42
C ALA A 78 -13.60 -7.51 7.37
N ALA A 79 -13.07 -7.52 6.16
CA ALA A 79 -13.57 -6.71 5.07
C ALA A 79 -14.97 -7.17 4.62
N ALA A 80 -15.18 -8.47 4.47
CA ALA A 80 -16.47 -9.03 4.08
C ALA A 80 -17.56 -8.72 5.11
N ASP A 81 -17.25 -8.85 6.39
CA ASP A 81 -18.19 -8.56 7.48
C ASP A 81 -18.65 -7.09 7.50
N ARG A 82 -17.87 -6.20 6.91
CA ARG A 82 -18.15 -4.76 6.85
C ARG A 82 -18.55 -4.26 5.46
N ASP A 83 -18.78 -5.17 4.52
CA ASP A 83 -19.14 -4.85 3.12
C ASP A 83 -18.09 -3.95 2.44
N ILE A 84 -16.82 -4.27 2.63
CA ILE A 84 -15.70 -3.59 2.00
C ILE A 84 -15.11 -4.50 0.92
N THR A 85 -14.96 -3.98 -0.29
CA THR A 85 -14.30 -4.69 -1.38
C THR A 85 -12.79 -4.54 -1.25
N VAL A 86 -12.06 -5.64 -1.28
CA VAL A 86 -10.60 -5.63 -1.25
C VAL A 86 -10.07 -6.03 -2.62
N ASN A 87 -9.21 -5.21 -3.18
CA ASN A 87 -8.49 -5.49 -4.42
C ASN A 87 -7.00 -5.54 -4.13
N THR A 88 -6.27 -6.23 -4.99
CA THR A 88 -4.80 -6.24 -4.95
C THR A 88 -4.28 -5.66 -6.27
N HIS A 89 -3.20 -4.90 -6.18
CA HIS A 89 -2.55 -4.31 -7.34
C HIS A 89 -1.04 -4.47 -7.20
N PHE A 90 -0.44 -5.13 -8.17
CA PHE A 90 1.00 -5.25 -8.28
C PHE A 90 1.49 -4.44 -9.48
N GLU A 91 2.62 -3.77 -9.32
CA GLU A 91 3.20 -2.97 -10.40
C GLU A 91 4.71 -3.11 -10.42
N ASN A 92 5.27 -3.27 -11.63
CA ASN A 92 6.72 -3.19 -11.86
C ASN A 92 7.11 -1.71 -11.89
N ASN A 93 7.30 -1.13 -10.72
CA ASN A 93 7.56 0.29 -10.59
C ASN A 93 8.13 0.59 -9.19
N ASP A 94 8.66 1.77 -9.02
CA ASP A 94 8.96 2.30 -7.70
C ASP A 94 7.65 2.43 -6.91
N PRO A 95 7.60 1.99 -5.63
CA PRO A 95 6.38 2.07 -4.82
C PRO A 95 5.78 3.48 -4.72
N ARG A 96 6.62 4.51 -4.70
CA ARG A 96 6.17 5.90 -4.63
C ARG A 96 5.38 6.27 -5.88
N ASN A 97 5.89 5.90 -7.04
CA ASN A 97 5.23 6.16 -8.32
C ASN A 97 3.97 5.32 -8.49
N ALA A 98 3.98 4.06 -8.04
CA ALA A 98 2.82 3.19 -8.09
C ALA A 98 1.66 3.78 -7.29
N LEU A 99 1.92 4.24 -6.08
CA LEU A 99 0.89 4.83 -5.22
C LEU A 99 0.35 6.15 -5.80
N LEU A 100 1.24 6.99 -6.32
CA LEU A 100 0.82 8.30 -6.86
C LEU A 100 0.12 8.17 -8.23
N GLY A 101 0.38 7.11 -8.97
CA GLY A 101 -0.19 6.90 -10.30
C GLY A 101 -1.61 6.31 -10.31
N LEU A 102 -2.06 5.75 -9.21
CA LEU A 102 -3.38 5.14 -9.11
C LEU A 102 -4.44 6.17 -8.75
N LYS A 103 -5.60 6.02 -9.36
CA LYS A 103 -6.76 6.84 -9.00
C LYS A 103 -7.23 6.43 -7.60
N SER A 104 -7.34 7.39 -6.71
CA SER A 104 -7.75 7.16 -5.33
C SER A 104 -8.38 8.38 -4.72
N ASP A 105 -9.09 8.18 -3.61
CA ASP A 105 -9.65 9.25 -2.79
C ASP A 105 -8.83 9.44 -1.52
N LEU A 106 -8.03 8.43 -1.15
CA LEU A 106 -7.20 8.44 0.03
C LEU A 106 -6.04 7.46 -0.17
N ILE A 107 -4.84 7.88 0.23
CA ILE A 107 -3.65 7.01 0.25
C ILE A 107 -3.29 6.76 1.71
N VAL A 108 -3.05 5.49 2.07
CA VAL A 108 -2.64 5.08 3.41
C VAL A 108 -1.28 4.40 3.31
N VAL A 109 -0.35 4.82 4.13
CA VAL A 109 0.99 4.20 4.20
C VAL A 109 1.43 4.10 5.65
N GLY A 110 2.29 3.12 5.95
CA GLY A 110 2.99 3.10 7.22
C GLY A 110 4.06 4.19 7.24
N ALA A 111 4.35 4.72 8.43
CA ALA A 111 5.40 5.72 8.60
C ALA A 111 6.77 5.19 8.21
N ARG A 112 6.99 3.88 8.36
CA ARG A 112 8.23 3.17 8.04
C ARG A 112 7.92 1.91 7.27
N GLY A 113 8.86 1.48 6.43
CA GLY A 113 8.76 0.21 5.71
C GLY A 113 10.00 -0.63 5.93
N HIS A 114 10.24 -1.59 5.04
CA HIS A 114 11.48 -2.34 5.02
C HIS A 114 12.66 -1.42 4.73
N GLY A 115 13.79 -1.63 5.41
CA GLY A 115 14.98 -0.83 5.23
C GLY A 115 14.90 0.56 5.83
N ALA A 116 14.00 0.78 6.78
CA ALA A 116 13.90 2.06 7.48
C ALA A 116 15.21 2.42 8.18
N VAL A 117 15.68 3.65 7.95
CA VAL A 117 16.89 4.17 8.57
C VAL A 117 16.58 4.60 9.99
N MET A 118 17.41 4.15 10.94
CA MET A 118 17.26 4.50 12.35
C MET A 118 17.39 6.02 12.53
N GLY A 119 16.47 6.61 13.32
CA GLY A 119 16.44 8.05 13.60
C GLY A 119 15.62 8.90 12.64
N LEU A 120 15.14 8.36 11.53
CA LEU A 120 14.22 9.06 10.66
C LEU A 120 12.78 8.86 11.13
N LEU A 121 11.99 9.95 11.15
CA LEU A 121 10.56 9.89 11.50
C LEU A 121 9.74 9.20 10.43
N LEU A 122 10.06 9.45 9.16
CA LEU A 122 9.34 8.89 8.01
C LEU A 122 10.28 8.11 7.12
N GLY A 123 9.79 6.97 6.63
CA GLY A 123 10.44 6.23 5.55
C GLY A 123 10.32 6.97 4.22
N SER A 124 11.10 6.53 3.24
CA SER A 124 11.17 7.21 1.93
C SER A 124 9.82 7.26 1.20
N VAL A 125 9.03 6.20 1.28
CA VAL A 125 7.71 6.15 0.62
C VAL A 125 6.75 7.14 1.29
N ALA A 126 6.62 7.08 2.61
CA ALA A 126 5.74 7.98 3.35
C ALA A 126 6.10 9.45 3.15
N ASP A 127 7.39 9.77 3.21
CA ASP A 127 7.87 11.15 3.00
C ASP A 127 7.53 11.63 1.57
N TYR A 128 7.90 10.85 0.57
CA TYR A 128 7.70 11.26 -0.83
C TYR A 128 6.22 11.39 -1.18
N VAL A 129 5.41 10.40 -0.80
CA VAL A 129 3.99 10.38 -1.11
C VAL A 129 3.27 11.54 -0.42
N SER A 130 3.62 11.84 0.84
CA SER A 130 3.02 12.95 1.58
C SER A 130 3.27 14.31 0.92
N ARG A 131 4.39 14.46 0.22
CA ARG A 131 4.75 15.71 -0.45
C ARG A 131 4.14 15.86 -1.84
N HIS A 132 3.86 14.75 -2.53
CA HIS A 132 3.48 14.78 -3.95
C HIS A 132 2.05 14.34 -4.22
N ALA A 133 1.34 13.79 -3.25
CA ALA A 133 -0.02 13.33 -3.45
C ALA A 133 -0.99 14.49 -3.70
N LYS A 134 -1.96 14.23 -4.57
CA LYS A 134 -3.05 15.18 -4.86
C LYS A 134 -4.32 14.86 -4.09
N VAL A 135 -4.29 13.83 -3.25
CA VAL A 135 -5.37 13.41 -2.36
C VAL A 135 -4.83 13.34 -0.94
N PRO A 136 -5.70 13.29 0.08
CA PRO A 136 -5.23 13.12 1.45
C PRO A 136 -4.39 11.86 1.63
N VAL A 137 -3.39 11.95 2.48
CA VAL A 137 -2.50 10.85 2.84
C VAL A 137 -2.58 10.62 4.34
N VAL A 138 -2.84 9.39 4.74
CA VAL A 138 -2.77 8.98 6.13
C VAL A 138 -1.46 8.22 6.34
N ILE A 139 -0.71 8.64 7.32
CA ILE A 139 0.55 7.99 7.71
C ILE A 139 0.31 7.31 9.05
N VAL A 140 0.39 5.99 9.07
CA VAL A 140 0.14 5.19 10.28
C VAL A 140 1.44 4.99 11.03
N PRO A 141 1.53 5.41 12.30
CA PRO A 141 2.76 5.27 13.07
C PRO A 141 3.19 3.82 13.23
N ALA A 142 4.51 3.60 13.33
CA ALA A 142 5.08 2.27 13.57
C ALA A 142 4.83 1.78 15.00
N ASN A 143 4.68 2.68 15.94
CA ASN A 143 4.52 2.37 17.37
C ASN A 143 3.13 2.75 17.88
#